data_cfb6bdd0a093afa5a932e50123453fdd
#
_entry.id   cfb6bdd0a093afa5a932e50123453fdd
#
_cell.length_a   1.000
_cell.length_b   1.000
_cell.length_c   1.000
_cell.angle_alpha   90.00
_cell.angle_beta   90.00
_cell.angle_gamma   90.00
#
_symmetry.space_group_name_H-M   'P 1'
#
loop_
_entity.id
_entity.type
_entity.pdbx_description
1 polymer ?
#
loop_
_entity_poly.entity_id
_entity_poly.type
_entity_poly.pdbx_seq_one_letter_code
_entity_poly.pdbx_strand_id
1 'polypeptide(L)'
;MIAPTRISIDAVHAPVYYAESVTSTLDLAASLLADTATPTPHLTTIIADRQSAGRGRLGRSWITPPGQALLASTIISLPVSLHADALGWIVHACALSVRHALAARLEPLGHTVTLKWPNDVLVDGSRKICGILAQLAPASSPFTTAVILGYGINIAQA
;
A
#
# COMPACT_ATOMS: atom_id res chain seq x y z
N MET A 1 6.69 -20.64 2.03
CA MET A 1 6.63 -19.18 1.70
C MET A 1 8.07 -18.74 1.46
N ILE A 2 8.36 -18.12 0.31
CA ILE A 2 9.72 -17.60 0.02
C ILE A 2 9.90 -16.36 0.90
N ALA A 3 11.03 -16.29 1.64
CA ALA A 3 11.33 -15.13 2.48
C ALA A 3 11.47 -13.87 1.60
N PRO A 4 10.92 -12.72 2.02
CA PRO A 4 11.07 -11.48 1.25
C PRO A 4 12.53 -11.02 1.27
N THR A 5 12.99 -10.48 0.15
CA THR A 5 14.34 -9.95 0.00
C THR A 5 14.31 -8.43 0.20
N ARG A 6 15.20 -7.90 1.04
CA ARG A 6 15.39 -6.47 1.15
C ARG A 6 16.07 -5.94 -0.11
N ILE A 7 15.46 -4.94 -0.73
CA ILE A 7 16.01 -4.27 -1.92
C ILE A 7 16.29 -2.81 -1.63
N SER A 8 17.15 -2.19 -2.43
CA SER A 8 17.43 -0.75 -2.40
C SER A 8 16.74 -0.09 -3.59
N ILE A 9 16.06 1.01 -3.32
CA ILE A 9 15.45 1.86 -4.36
C ILE A 9 15.98 3.27 -4.15
N ASP A 10 16.56 3.85 -5.17
CA ASP A 10 17.08 5.22 -5.12
C ASP A 10 15.99 6.19 -4.67
N ALA A 11 16.39 7.15 -3.82
CA ALA A 11 15.50 8.12 -3.18
C ALA A 11 14.48 7.56 -2.16
N VAL A 12 14.48 6.25 -1.86
CA VAL A 12 13.67 5.66 -0.79
C VAL A 12 14.57 5.29 0.39
N HIS A 13 14.47 6.04 1.48
CA HIS A 13 15.33 5.84 2.66
C HIS A 13 14.80 4.75 3.62
N ALA A 14 13.50 4.47 3.58
CA ALA A 14 12.90 3.41 4.37
C ALA A 14 13.16 2.03 3.75
N PRO A 15 13.20 0.94 4.55
CA PRO A 15 13.37 -0.40 4.01
C PRO A 15 12.28 -0.78 3.01
N VAL A 16 12.69 -1.39 1.91
CA VAL A 16 11.78 -2.00 0.94
C VAL A 16 12.07 -3.49 0.86
N TYR A 17 11.03 -4.30 1.00
CA TYR A 17 11.07 -5.75 0.88
C TYR A 17 10.31 -6.19 -0.36
N TYR A 18 10.94 -7.01 -1.18
CA TYR A 18 10.36 -7.60 -2.37
C TYR A 18 10.07 -9.08 -2.18
N ALA A 19 8.95 -9.54 -2.71
CA ALA A 19 8.60 -10.93 -2.83
C ALA A 19 7.94 -11.21 -4.19
N GLU A 20 8.35 -12.26 -4.88
CA GLU A 20 7.77 -12.64 -6.18
C GLU A 20 6.28 -12.98 -6.05
N SER A 21 5.90 -13.72 -5.02
CA SER A 21 4.51 -14.14 -4.81
C SER A 21 4.18 -14.20 -3.31
N VAL A 22 3.03 -13.66 -2.96
CA VAL A 22 2.49 -13.66 -1.59
C VAL A 22 1.00 -14.00 -1.59
N THR A 23 0.45 -14.33 -0.43
CA THR A 23 -1.01 -14.35 -0.24
C THR A 23 -1.58 -12.95 -0.41
N SER A 24 -1.02 -12.00 0.35
CA SER A 24 -1.29 -10.56 0.25
C SER A 24 -0.08 -9.80 0.81
N THR A 25 0.24 -8.65 0.22
CA THR A 25 1.27 -7.76 0.77
C THR A 25 0.90 -7.25 2.17
N LEU A 26 -0.40 -7.13 2.49
CA LEU A 26 -0.89 -6.82 3.84
C LEU A 26 -0.56 -7.92 4.85
N ASP A 27 -0.69 -9.20 4.46
CA ASP A 27 -0.37 -10.34 5.35
C ASP A 27 1.12 -10.43 5.60
N LEU A 28 1.93 -10.22 4.56
CA LEU A 28 3.39 -10.21 4.71
C LEU A 28 3.85 -9.04 5.58
N ALA A 29 3.27 -7.84 5.41
CA ALA A 29 3.56 -6.70 6.26
C ALA A 29 3.21 -6.97 7.73
N ALA A 30 2.05 -7.60 8.00
CA ALA A 30 1.64 -7.97 9.34
C ALA A 30 2.58 -9.03 9.96
N SER A 31 3.03 -9.99 9.15
CA SER A 31 4.01 -11.01 9.59
C SER A 31 5.36 -10.39 9.93
N LEU A 32 5.85 -9.43 9.14
CA LEU A 32 7.09 -8.72 9.43
C LEU A 32 6.99 -7.86 10.69
N LEU A 33 5.84 -7.24 10.95
CA LEU A 33 5.60 -6.49 12.19
C LEU A 33 5.60 -7.40 13.43
N ALA A 34 5.14 -8.65 13.30
CA ALA A 34 5.12 -9.62 14.37
C ALA A 34 6.49 -10.26 14.62
N ASP A 35 7.39 -10.20 13.64
CA ASP A 35 8.76 -10.72 13.77
C ASP A 35 9.66 -9.69 14.46
N THR A 36 9.97 -9.92 15.72
CA THR A 36 10.83 -9.02 16.50
C THR A 36 12.30 -9.01 16.04
N ALA A 37 12.73 -9.98 15.23
CA ALA A 37 14.08 -10.07 14.69
C ALA A 37 14.25 -9.18 13.45
N THR A 38 13.17 -8.84 12.76
CA THR A 38 13.20 -8.00 11.55
C THR A 38 12.76 -6.57 11.87
N PRO A 39 13.65 -5.58 11.87
CA PRO A 39 13.27 -4.19 12.10
C PRO A 39 12.30 -3.69 11.03
N THR A 40 11.15 -3.19 11.46
CA THR A 40 10.13 -2.59 10.59
C THR A 40 9.90 -1.13 10.97
N PRO A 41 10.87 -0.22 10.70
CA PRO A 41 10.71 1.19 11.00
C PRO A 41 9.55 1.80 10.20
N HIS A 42 9.15 3.02 10.59
CA HIS A 42 8.15 3.81 9.88
C HIS A 42 8.46 3.87 8.36
N LEU A 43 7.45 3.73 7.53
CA LEU A 43 7.50 3.65 6.07
C LEU A 43 8.15 2.39 5.49
N THR A 44 8.44 1.36 6.29
CA THR A 44 8.81 0.06 5.71
C THR A 44 7.75 -0.37 4.70
N THR A 45 8.19 -0.67 3.48
CA THR A 45 7.29 -1.01 2.37
C THR A 45 7.56 -2.42 1.85
N ILE A 46 6.52 -3.15 1.60
CA ILE A 46 6.52 -4.47 0.99
C ILE A 46 5.94 -4.35 -0.41
N ILE A 47 6.61 -4.91 -1.41
CA ILE A 47 6.11 -5.01 -2.78
C ILE A 47 6.11 -6.46 -3.25
N ALA A 48 5.17 -6.79 -4.13
CA ALA A 48 5.08 -8.12 -4.71
C ALA A 48 4.63 -8.06 -6.18
N ASP A 49 5.09 -9.04 -6.97
CA ASP A 49 4.64 -9.17 -8.37
C ASP A 49 3.25 -9.80 -8.44
N ARG A 50 2.92 -10.69 -7.49
CA ARG A 50 1.67 -11.44 -7.49
C ARG A 50 1.10 -11.62 -6.10
N GLN A 51 -0.22 -11.49 -5.99
CA GLN A 51 -1.01 -11.88 -4.82
C GLN A 51 -1.97 -13.02 -5.18
N SER A 52 -1.97 -14.10 -4.40
CA SER A 52 -2.93 -15.21 -4.56
C SER A 52 -4.27 -14.95 -3.87
N ALA A 53 -4.29 -14.07 -2.87
CA ALA A 53 -5.48 -13.68 -2.10
C ALA A 53 -5.47 -12.17 -1.81
N GLY A 54 -5.30 -11.36 -2.85
CA GLY A 54 -5.35 -9.90 -2.75
C GLY A 54 -6.69 -9.41 -2.22
N ARG A 55 -6.68 -8.41 -1.34
CA ARG A 55 -7.86 -7.91 -0.63
C ARG A 55 -8.22 -6.49 -1.02
N GLY A 56 -9.51 -6.26 -1.21
CA GLY A 56 -10.13 -4.94 -1.29
C GLY A 56 -11.06 -4.70 -0.10
N ARG A 57 -11.75 -3.55 -0.09
CA ARG A 57 -12.72 -3.21 0.96
C ARG A 57 -13.98 -4.10 0.88
N LEU A 58 -14.65 -4.25 2.03
CA LEU A 58 -15.93 -4.97 2.14
C LEU A 58 -15.86 -6.42 1.63
N GLY A 59 -14.73 -7.10 1.89
CA GLY A 59 -14.54 -8.51 1.50
C GLY A 59 -14.32 -8.73 0.00
N ARG A 60 -14.17 -7.68 -0.81
CA ARG A 60 -13.85 -7.83 -2.23
C ARG A 60 -12.42 -8.32 -2.43
N SER A 61 -12.21 -9.10 -3.47
CA SER A 61 -10.86 -9.50 -3.89
C SER A 61 -10.22 -8.42 -4.75
N TRP A 62 -8.88 -8.31 -4.64
CA TRP A 62 -8.05 -7.57 -5.58
C TRP A 62 -7.30 -8.58 -6.44
N ILE A 63 -7.69 -8.69 -7.70
CA ILE A 63 -7.13 -9.67 -8.65
C ILE A 63 -6.38 -8.90 -9.72
N THR A 64 -5.12 -9.27 -9.94
CA THR A 64 -4.26 -8.66 -10.96
C THR A 64 -3.37 -9.74 -11.56
N PRO A 65 -3.27 -9.83 -12.89
CA PRO A 65 -2.27 -10.68 -13.52
C PRO A 65 -0.85 -10.25 -13.12
N PRO A 66 0.12 -11.18 -13.06
CA PRO A 66 1.50 -10.85 -12.72
C PRO A 66 2.08 -9.74 -13.61
N GLY A 67 2.80 -8.79 -13.01
CA GLY A 67 3.45 -7.70 -13.72
C GLY A 67 2.52 -6.58 -14.23
N GLN A 68 1.20 -6.66 -14.01
CA GLN A 68 0.25 -5.66 -14.49
C GLN A 68 -0.15 -4.61 -13.45
N ALA A 69 0.32 -4.73 -12.23
CA ALA A 69 0.14 -3.72 -11.20
C ALA A 69 1.33 -3.64 -10.25
N LEU A 70 1.52 -2.48 -9.66
CA LEU A 70 2.32 -2.35 -8.45
C LEU A 70 1.43 -2.76 -7.27
N LEU A 71 1.79 -3.86 -6.61
CA LEU A 71 1.14 -4.37 -5.42
C LEU A 71 2.02 -4.06 -4.21
N ALA A 72 1.58 -3.18 -3.33
CA ALA A 72 2.39 -2.74 -2.22
C ALA A 72 1.62 -2.60 -0.91
N SER A 73 2.35 -2.69 0.20
CA SER A 73 1.87 -2.34 1.53
C SER A 73 2.96 -1.59 2.30
N THR A 74 2.59 -0.45 2.89
CA THR A 74 3.50 0.38 3.68
C THR A 74 3.07 0.40 5.14
N ILE A 75 4.01 0.21 6.05
CA ILE A 75 3.82 0.24 7.50
C ILE A 75 3.98 1.68 7.99
N ILE A 76 2.92 2.22 8.58
CA ILE A 76 2.88 3.54 9.18
C ILE A 76 2.85 3.37 10.71
N SER A 77 3.90 3.81 11.39
CA SER A 77 3.92 3.86 12.86
C SER A 77 3.38 5.20 13.32
N LEU A 78 2.41 5.18 14.23
CA LEU A 78 1.71 6.35 14.74
C LEU A 78 1.76 6.37 16.27
N PRO A 79 1.77 7.55 16.93
CA PRO A 79 1.55 7.63 18.36
C PRO A 79 0.19 7.02 18.75
N VAL A 80 0.15 6.29 19.86
CA VAL A 80 -1.09 5.67 20.38
C VAL A 80 -2.17 6.71 20.73
N SER A 81 -1.77 7.96 20.97
CA SER A 81 -2.68 9.09 21.23
C SER A 81 -3.51 9.52 20.01
N LEU A 82 -3.17 9.04 18.82
CA LEU A 82 -3.99 9.31 17.64
C LEU A 82 -5.28 8.48 17.69
N HIS A 83 -6.41 9.19 17.67
CA HIS A 83 -7.73 8.58 17.70
C HIS A 83 -8.02 7.73 16.44
N ALA A 84 -8.94 6.79 16.56
CA ALA A 84 -9.36 5.89 15.46
C ALA A 84 -9.80 6.65 14.20
N ASP A 85 -10.32 7.86 14.33
CA ASP A 85 -10.70 8.73 13.21
C ASP A 85 -9.52 9.10 12.30
N ALA A 86 -8.29 9.07 12.85
CA ALA A 86 -7.08 9.33 12.07
C ALA A 86 -6.86 8.31 10.93
N LEU A 87 -7.39 7.09 11.06
CA LEU A 87 -7.28 6.07 10.00
C LEU A 87 -7.89 6.51 8.67
N GLY A 88 -9.03 7.17 8.72
CA GLY A 88 -9.65 7.73 7.52
C GLY A 88 -8.74 8.75 6.84
N TRP A 89 -8.13 9.64 7.59
CA TRP A 89 -7.21 10.65 7.08
C TRP A 89 -5.93 10.05 6.48
N ILE A 90 -5.42 8.95 7.05
CA ILE A 90 -4.24 8.25 6.52
C ILE A 90 -4.53 7.66 5.14
N VAL A 91 -5.71 7.05 4.96
CA VAL A 91 -6.14 6.56 3.64
C VAL A 91 -6.25 7.69 2.64
N HIS A 92 -6.82 8.84 3.02
CA HIS A 92 -6.93 10.00 2.14
C HIS A 92 -5.55 10.62 1.82
N ALA A 93 -4.65 10.72 2.80
CA ALA A 93 -3.29 11.18 2.56
C ALA A 93 -2.53 10.28 1.57
N CYS A 94 -2.68 8.96 1.72
CA CYS A 94 -2.13 7.99 0.77
C CYS A 94 -2.74 8.17 -0.62
N ALA A 95 -4.07 8.29 -0.72
CA ALA A 95 -4.76 8.50 -1.99
C ALA A 95 -4.32 9.80 -2.68
N LEU A 96 -4.15 10.88 -1.92
CA LEU A 96 -3.67 12.16 -2.43
C LEU A 96 -2.21 12.06 -2.92
N SER A 97 -1.35 11.35 -2.18
CA SER A 97 0.05 11.11 -2.58
C SER A 97 0.14 10.31 -3.87
N VAL A 98 -0.63 9.22 -3.98
CA VAL A 98 -0.72 8.42 -5.21
C VAL A 98 -1.28 9.27 -6.36
N ARG A 99 -2.37 10.01 -6.13
CA ARG A 99 -2.94 10.93 -7.13
C ARG A 99 -1.89 11.92 -7.61
N HIS A 100 -1.13 12.54 -6.71
CA HIS A 100 -0.10 13.51 -7.07
C HIS A 100 1.02 12.90 -7.92
N ALA A 101 1.53 11.73 -7.52
CA ALA A 101 2.57 11.02 -8.25
C ALA A 101 2.11 10.60 -9.67
N LEU A 102 0.87 10.13 -9.79
CA LEU A 102 0.29 9.72 -11.07
C LEU A 102 -0.05 10.92 -11.96
N ALA A 103 -0.57 12.01 -11.39
CA ALA A 103 -0.88 13.22 -12.13
C ALA A 103 0.36 13.81 -12.80
N ALA A 104 1.50 13.83 -12.10
CA ALA A 104 2.76 14.30 -12.67
C ALA A 104 3.20 13.54 -13.94
N ARG A 105 2.73 12.30 -14.10
CA ARG A 105 3.06 11.44 -15.25
C ARG A 105 1.97 11.41 -16.32
N LEU A 106 0.71 11.47 -15.94
CA LEU A 106 -0.44 11.25 -16.83
C LEU A 106 -1.05 12.55 -17.35
N GLU A 107 -1.06 13.64 -16.55
CA GLU A 107 -1.64 14.91 -16.99
C GLU A 107 -0.89 15.54 -18.18
N PRO A 108 0.46 15.47 -18.29
CA PRO A 108 1.16 15.90 -19.51
C PRO A 108 0.80 15.09 -20.77
N LEU A 109 0.22 13.89 -20.59
CA LEU A 109 -0.25 13.04 -21.69
C LEU A 109 -1.73 13.26 -22.02
N GLY A 110 -2.38 14.26 -21.41
CA GLY A 110 -3.78 14.62 -21.67
C GLY A 110 -4.81 13.87 -20.81
N HIS A 111 -4.37 13.10 -19.80
CA HIS A 111 -5.27 12.41 -18.89
C HIS A 111 -5.54 13.22 -17.63
N THR A 112 -6.71 13.03 -17.02
CA THR A 112 -7.03 13.61 -15.72
C THR A 112 -6.89 12.56 -14.62
N VAL A 113 -6.35 12.94 -13.44
CA VAL A 113 -6.24 12.04 -12.28
C VAL A 113 -7.04 12.62 -11.12
N THR A 114 -8.06 11.89 -10.67
CA THR A 114 -9.02 12.32 -9.66
C THR A 114 -9.13 11.33 -8.51
N LEU A 115 -9.61 11.80 -7.36
CA LEU A 115 -9.91 10.95 -6.21
C LEU A 115 -11.40 10.58 -6.23
N LYS A 116 -11.68 9.32 -5.97
CA LYS A 116 -13.03 8.84 -5.68
C LYS A 116 -13.08 8.38 -4.23
N TRP A 117 -13.79 9.16 -3.44
CA TRP A 117 -13.99 8.83 -2.03
C TRP A 117 -14.56 7.43 -1.86
N PRO A 118 -14.14 6.65 -0.85
CA PRO A 118 -13.18 7.06 0.18
C PRO A 118 -11.72 6.61 -0.09
N ASN A 119 -11.43 5.81 -1.11
CA ASN A 119 -10.16 5.08 -1.18
C ASN A 119 -9.67 4.74 -2.59
N ASP A 120 -10.25 5.33 -3.62
CA ASP A 120 -9.91 5.03 -5.00
C ASP A 120 -9.28 6.24 -5.71
N VAL A 121 -8.35 5.98 -6.61
CA VAL A 121 -7.84 6.96 -7.58
C VAL A 121 -8.32 6.55 -8.98
N LEU A 122 -8.85 7.51 -9.71
CA LEU A 122 -9.38 7.32 -11.05
C LEU A 122 -8.58 8.09 -12.08
N VAL A 123 -8.51 7.54 -13.30
CA VAL A 123 -8.07 8.25 -14.52
C VAL A 123 -9.31 8.53 -15.37
N ASP A 124 -9.38 9.74 -15.93
CA ASP A 124 -10.46 10.24 -16.78
C ASP A 124 -11.85 10.05 -16.17
N GLY A 125 -11.92 10.24 -14.86
CA GLY A 125 -13.17 10.22 -14.09
C GLY A 125 -13.85 8.86 -13.90
N SER A 126 -13.42 7.80 -14.60
CA SER A 126 -14.11 6.51 -14.59
C SER A 126 -13.22 5.31 -14.38
N ARG A 127 -12.00 5.30 -14.92
CA ARG A 127 -11.10 4.15 -14.86
C ARG A 127 -10.35 4.11 -13.53
N LYS A 128 -10.62 3.11 -12.72
CA LYS A 128 -9.92 2.93 -11.44
C LYS A 128 -8.48 2.50 -11.67
N ILE A 129 -7.53 3.38 -11.33
CA ILE A 129 -6.11 3.09 -11.42
C ILE A 129 -5.52 2.62 -10.09
N CYS A 130 -6.05 3.06 -8.95
CA CYS A 130 -5.58 2.61 -7.65
C CYS A 130 -6.73 2.38 -6.68
N GLY A 131 -6.57 1.35 -5.84
CA GLY A 131 -7.39 1.11 -4.65
C GLY A 131 -6.51 1.03 -3.40
N ILE A 132 -6.98 1.60 -2.29
CA ILE A 132 -6.24 1.67 -1.03
C ILE A 132 -7.06 1.00 0.07
N LEU A 133 -6.37 0.25 0.93
CA LEU A 133 -6.95 -0.43 2.09
C LEU A 133 -6.04 -0.20 3.30
N ALA A 134 -6.60 0.27 4.41
CA ALA A 134 -5.89 0.38 5.68
C ALA A 134 -6.30 -0.74 6.63
N GLN A 135 -5.33 -1.27 7.36
CA GLN A 135 -5.51 -2.27 8.39
C GLN A 135 -4.73 -1.84 9.63
N LEU A 136 -5.38 -1.86 10.80
CA LEU A 136 -4.68 -1.73 12.08
C LEU A 136 -3.89 -3.01 12.35
N ALA A 137 -2.70 -2.86 12.90
CA ALA A 137 -1.88 -3.95 13.36
C ALA A 137 -1.30 -3.63 14.75
N PRO A 138 -1.03 -4.65 15.59
CA PRO A 138 -0.29 -4.44 16.81
C PRO A 138 1.07 -3.80 16.50
N ALA A 139 1.46 -2.82 17.30
CA ALA A 139 2.79 -2.24 17.22
C ALA A 139 3.76 -2.93 18.19
N SER A 140 5.04 -2.85 17.89
CA SER A 140 6.12 -3.38 18.75
C SER A 140 6.35 -2.54 20.03
N SER A 141 5.63 -1.44 20.22
CA SER A 141 5.75 -0.53 21.36
C SER A 141 4.38 -0.19 21.94
N PRO A 142 4.25 -0.09 23.27
CA PRO A 142 3.00 0.34 23.91
C PRO A 142 2.64 1.81 23.65
N PHE A 143 3.58 2.60 23.13
CA PHE A 143 3.39 4.02 22.84
C PHE A 143 3.01 4.30 21.38
N THR A 144 3.00 3.26 20.55
CA THR A 144 2.70 3.38 19.11
C THR A 144 1.61 2.39 18.71
N THR A 145 0.90 2.73 17.65
CA THR A 145 0.06 1.79 16.88
C THR A 145 0.60 1.70 15.46
N ALA A 146 0.38 0.59 14.82
CA ALA A 146 0.77 0.41 13.44
C ALA A 146 -0.47 0.39 12.54
N VAL A 147 -0.36 1.08 11.40
CA VAL A 147 -1.31 1.00 10.29
C VAL A 147 -0.58 0.44 9.09
N ILE A 148 -1.11 -0.62 8.52
CA ILE A 148 -0.62 -1.15 7.25
C ILE A 148 -1.51 -0.59 6.14
N LEU A 149 -0.93 0.21 5.25
CA LEU A 149 -1.60 0.71 4.05
C LEU A 149 -1.29 -0.20 2.87
N GLY A 150 -2.27 -1.00 2.45
CA GLY A 150 -2.20 -1.76 1.21
C GLY A 150 -2.70 -0.91 0.04
N TYR A 151 -1.98 -0.91 -1.06
CA TYR A 151 -2.42 -0.25 -2.29
C TYR A 151 -2.01 -1.04 -3.52
N GLY A 152 -2.94 -1.12 -4.46
CA GLY A 152 -2.71 -1.70 -5.79
C GLY A 152 -2.84 -0.60 -6.84
N ILE A 153 -1.81 -0.42 -7.67
CA ILE A 153 -1.82 0.54 -8.78
C ILE A 153 -1.77 -0.24 -10.09
N ASN A 154 -2.81 -0.15 -10.89
CA ASN A 154 -2.88 -0.78 -12.20
C ASN A 154 -1.90 -0.07 -13.17
N ILE A 155 -1.03 -0.84 -13.82
CA ILE A 155 -0.02 -0.31 -14.75
C ILE A 155 -0.36 -0.67 -16.19
N ALA A 156 -0.80 -1.90 -16.43
CA ALA A 156 -1.02 -2.45 -17.77
C ALA A 156 -2.36 -3.19 -17.92
N GLN A 157 -3.33 -2.94 -17.03
CA GLN A 157 -4.69 -3.49 -17.19
C GLN A 157 -5.47 -2.64 -18.20
N ALA A 158 -5.98 -3.31 -19.22
CA ALA A 158 -6.90 -2.73 -20.20
C ALA A 158 -8.32 -2.58 -19.62
#